data_3c38eec9bb14b775076b0ac638a88a87
#
_entry.id   3c38eec9bb14b775076b0ac638a88a87
#
_cell.length_a   1.000
_cell.length_b   1.000
_cell.length_c   1.000
_cell.angle_alpha   90.00
_cell.angle_beta   90.00
_cell.angle_gamma   90.00
#
_symmetry.space_group_name_H-M   'P 1'
#
loop_
_entity.id
_entity.type
_entity.pdbx_description
1 polymer ?
#
loop_
_entity_poly.entity_id
_entity_poly.type
_entity_poly.pdbx_seq_one_letter_code
_entity_poly.pdbx_strand_id
1 'polypeptide(L)'
;MKAKRFILCVALAFLAGILAYSAIQREHTFTLSREEGGVKAEQIQPLFRTVRVSGDSDTDVVFTDVETGEKYTIGYITHGMTEKIKLERGRWYSVAGSGNLTVKPVNVRVE
;
A
#
# COMPACT_ATOMS: atom_id res chain seq x y z
N MET A 1 9.62 -42.91 -5.33
CA MET A 1 10.68 -41.92 -5.62
C MET A 1 10.18 -40.73 -6.46
N LYS A 2 9.36 -40.95 -7.49
CA LYS A 2 8.81 -39.84 -8.29
C LYS A 2 7.94 -38.89 -7.48
N ALA A 3 7.16 -39.39 -6.50
CA ALA A 3 6.32 -38.54 -5.64
C ALA A 3 7.13 -37.61 -4.75
N LYS A 4 8.26 -38.04 -4.22
CA LYS A 4 9.15 -37.21 -3.40
C LYS A 4 9.75 -36.04 -4.18
N ARG A 5 10.17 -36.28 -5.42
CA ARG A 5 10.68 -35.23 -6.31
C ARG A 5 9.59 -34.20 -6.65
N PHE A 6 8.37 -34.66 -6.91
CA PHE A 6 7.23 -33.80 -7.20
C PHE A 6 6.90 -32.89 -6.00
N ILE A 7 6.83 -33.47 -4.79
CA ILE A 7 6.55 -32.70 -3.56
C ILE A 7 7.64 -31.66 -3.32
N LEU A 8 8.92 -32.01 -3.53
CA LEU A 8 10.01 -31.08 -3.37
C LEU A 8 9.94 -29.93 -4.36
N CYS A 9 9.61 -30.17 -5.62
CA CYS A 9 9.43 -29.13 -6.63
C CYS A 9 8.28 -28.19 -6.29
N VAL A 10 7.16 -28.70 -5.82
CA VAL A 10 6.00 -27.91 -5.40
C VAL A 10 6.36 -27.03 -4.20
N ALA A 11 7.06 -27.60 -3.21
CA ALA A 11 7.50 -26.85 -2.02
C ALA A 11 8.46 -25.73 -2.38
N LEU A 12 9.41 -25.95 -3.27
CA LEU A 12 10.37 -24.94 -3.74
C LEU A 12 9.66 -23.82 -4.53
N ALA A 13 8.71 -24.18 -5.40
CA ALA A 13 7.92 -23.20 -6.15
C ALA A 13 7.08 -22.32 -5.21
N PHE A 14 6.46 -22.93 -4.20
CA PHE A 14 5.67 -22.20 -3.20
C PHE A 14 6.53 -21.24 -2.39
N LEU A 15 7.71 -21.68 -1.94
CA LEU A 15 8.66 -20.84 -1.22
C LEU A 15 9.14 -19.67 -2.07
N ALA A 16 9.48 -19.91 -3.34
CA ALA A 16 9.87 -18.86 -4.26
C ALA A 16 8.76 -17.83 -4.47
N GLY A 17 7.50 -18.27 -4.55
CA GLY A 17 6.34 -17.39 -4.63
C GLY A 17 6.18 -16.50 -3.40
N ILE A 18 6.37 -17.04 -2.20
CA ILE A 18 6.31 -16.28 -0.95
C ILE A 18 7.43 -15.23 -0.89
N LEU A 19 8.66 -15.60 -1.27
CA LEU A 19 9.80 -14.69 -1.29
C LEU A 19 9.60 -13.56 -2.31
N ALA A 20 9.09 -13.85 -3.49
CA ALA A 20 8.79 -12.85 -4.51
C ALA A 20 7.70 -11.88 -4.03
N TYR A 21 6.63 -12.37 -3.42
CA TYR A 21 5.58 -11.54 -2.84
C TYR A 21 6.12 -10.62 -1.75
N SER A 22 6.96 -11.14 -0.85
CA SER A 22 7.59 -10.36 0.22
C SER A 22 8.52 -9.28 -0.34
N ALA A 23 9.27 -9.56 -1.41
CA ALA A 23 10.13 -8.59 -2.08
C ALA A 23 9.31 -7.46 -2.71
N ILE A 24 8.20 -7.77 -3.39
CA ILE A 24 7.28 -6.78 -3.95
C ILE A 24 6.75 -5.87 -2.85
N GLN A 25 6.31 -6.43 -1.73
CA GLN A 25 5.82 -5.67 -0.58
C GLN A 25 6.88 -4.70 -0.04
N ARG A 26 8.13 -5.13 0.10
CA ARG A 26 9.22 -4.30 0.61
C ARG A 26 9.63 -3.19 -0.37
N GLU A 27 9.74 -3.51 -1.65
CA GLU A 27 10.14 -2.54 -2.68
C GLU A 27 9.10 -1.46 -2.93
N HIS A 28 7.82 -1.76 -2.64
CA HIS A 28 6.70 -0.85 -2.87
C HIS A 28 6.03 -0.38 -1.58
N THR A 29 6.81 -0.28 -0.50
CA THR A 29 6.38 0.33 0.75
C THR A 29 7.01 1.72 0.86
N PHE A 30 6.17 2.75 0.98
CA PHE A 30 6.60 4.13 1.03
C PHE A 30 6.01 4.86 2.21
N THR A 31 6.82 5.71 2.83
CA THR A 31 6.37 6.64 3.86
C THR A 31 6.23 8.02 3.23
N LEU A 32 5.01 8.54 3.26
CA LEU A 32 4.69 9.85 2.67
C LEU A 32 5.11 10.98 3.60
N SER A 33 5.44 12.14 3.02
CA SER A 33 5.93 13.30 3.76
C SER A 33 4.96 13.75 4.85
N ARG A 34 5.53 14.30 5.91
CA ARG A 34 4.77 14.85 7.00
C ARG A 34 4.21 16.23 6.63
N GLU A 35 2.92 16.25 6.27
CA GLU A 35 2.18 17.50 6.09
C GLU A 35 0.94 17.44 6.96
N GLU A 36 0.83 18.37 7.90
CA GLU A 36 -0.25 18.37 8.87
C GLU A 36 -1.52 18.97 8.27
N GLY A 37 -2.58 18.15 8.20
CA GLY A 37 -3.90 18.57 7.74
C GLY A 37 -4.03 18.83 6.25
N GLY A 38 -2.99 18.58 5.46
CA GLY A 38 -2.97 18.88 4.03
C GLY A 38 -2.84 17.66 3.14
N VAL A 39 -2.81 17.93 1.83
CA VAL A 39 -2.57 16.90 0.82
C VAL A 39 -1.06 16.65 0.75
N LYS A 40 -0.68 15.38 0.75
CA LYS A 40 0.73 14.99 0.62
C LYS A 40 1.28 15.40 -0.74
N ALA A 41 2.58 15.69 -0.78
CA ALA A 41 3.26 15.97 -2.04
C ALA A 41 3.31 14.74 -2.95
N GLU A 42 3.38 13.56 -2.35
CA GLU A 42 3.44 12.30 -3.05
C GLU A 42 2.05 11.81 -3.45
N GLN A 43 1.95 11.27 -4.67
CA GLN A 43 0.80 10.53 -5.14
C GLN A 43 1.14 9.06 -5.18
N ILE A 44 0.14 8.20 -4.99
CA ILE A 44 0.32 6.76 -4.97
C ILE A 44 -0.44 6.08 -6.11
N GLN A 45 0.10 4.96 -6.58
CA GLN A 45 -0.55 4.09 -7.55
C GLN A 45 -0.58 2.67 -7.00
N PRO A 46 -1.77 2.15 -6.64
CA PRO A 46 -1.86 0.80 -6.08
C PRO A 46 -1.39 -0.27 -7.07
N LEU A 47 -0.60 -1.23 -6.59
CA LEU A 47 -0.21 -2.41 -7.36
C LEU A 47 -1.29 -3.48 -7.32
N PHE A 48 -2.01 -3.56 -6.22
CA PHE A 48 -3.13 -4.46 -6.01
C PHE A 48 -4.35 -3.65 -5.57
N ARG A 49 -5.53 -4.29 -5.55
CA ARG A 49 -6.76 -3.61 -5.13
C ARG A 49 -6.78 -3.23 -3.65
N THR A 50 -6.03 -3.93 -2.81
CA THR A 50 -5.97 -3.64 -1.38
C THR A 50 -4.67 -2.96 -1.06
N VAL A 51 -4.77 -1.79 -0.41
CA VAL A 51 -3.63 -1.02 0.07
C VAL A 51 -3.68 -0.97 1.58
N ARG A 52 -2.54 -1.20 2.22
CA ARG A 52 -2.40 -1.09 3.67
C ARG A 52 -1.82 0.26 4.01
N VAL A 53 -2.40 0.90 5.01
CA VAL A 53 -2.02 2.24 5.45
C VAL A 53 -1.79 2.23 6.95
N SER A 54 -0.67 2.77 7.38
CA SER A 54 -0.37 3.01 8.79
C SER A 54 0.16 4.43 8.95
N GLY A 55 0.03 4.98 10.14
CA GLY A 55 0.48 6.33 10.43
C GLY A 55 1.16 6.45 11.78
N ASP A 56 1.91 7.52 11.96
CA ASP A 56 2.55 7.87 13.23
C ASP A 56 1.74 8.87 14.05
N SER A 57 0.58 9.27 13.56
CA SER A 57 -0.33 10.20 14.23
C SER A 57 -1.77 9.76 14.02
N ASP A 58 -2.65 10.17 14.95
CA ASP A 58 -4.08 9.94 14.81
C ASP A 58 -4.63 10.90 13.76
N THR A 59 -5.28 10.38 12.73
CA THR A 59 -5.76 11.19 11.61
C THR A 59 -6.80 10.47 10.77
N ASP A 60 -7.63 11.24 10.07
CA ASP A 60 -8.42 10.74 8.96
C ASP A 60 -7.53 10.68 7.72
N VAL A 61 -7.71 9.65 6.91
CA VAL A 61 -6.95 9.49 5.65
C VAL A 61 -7.91 9.42 4.49
N VAL A 62 -7.69 10.27 3.49
CA VAL A 62 -8.51 10.37 2.30
C VAL A 62 -7.64 10.19 1.06
N PHE A 63 -8.05 9.27 0.20
CA PHE A 63 -7.43 9.06 -1.11
C PHE A 63 -8.37 9.64 -2.17
N THR A 64 -7.86 10.52 -3.02
CA THR A 64 -8.62 11.13 -4.11
C THR A 64 -8.04 10.71 -5.45
N ASP A 65 -8.88 10.10 -6.30
CA ASP A 65 -8.50 9.76 -7.67
C ASP A 65 -8.18 11.05 -8.44
N VAL A 66 -6.97 11.13 -8.97
CA VAL A 66 -6.48 12.34 -9.63
C VAL A 66 -7.25 12.64 -10.92
N GLU A 67 -7.76 11.61 -11.60
CA GLU A 67 -8.49 11.76 -12.85
C GLU A 67 -9.98 12.04 -12.65
N THR A 68 -10.63 11.32 -11.74
CA THR A 68 -12.09 11.39 -11.55
C THR A 68 -12.51 12.29 -10.40
N GLY A 69 -11.63 12.54 -9.44
CA GLY A 69 -11.95 13.26 -8.22
C GLY A 69 -12.72 12.43 -7.19
N GLU A 70 -12.93 11.15 -7.45
CA GLU A 70 -13.58 10.26 -6.48
C GLU A 70 -12.73 10.12 -5.22
N LYS A 71 -13.40 10.18 -4.07
CA LYS A 71 -12.74 10.10 -2.76
C LYS A 71 -13.02 8.77 -2.08
N TYR A 72 -11.97 8.20 -1.52
CA TYR A 72 -12.01 6.97 -0.75
C TYR A 72 -11.45 7.28 0.63
N THR A 73 -12.28 7.15 1.65
CA THR A 73 -11.92 7.51 3.02
C THR A 73 -11.74 6.27 3.87
N ILE A 74 -10.59 6.15 4.51
CA ILE A 74 -10.40 5.11 5.53
C ILE A 74 -11.16 5.47 6.80
N GLY A 75 -11.32 6.76 7.06
CA GLY A 75 -11.80 7.26 8.31
C GLY A 75 -10.64 7.50 9.28
N TYR A 76 -10.92 7.41 10.55
CA TYR A 76 -9.93 7.72 11.58
C TYR A 76 -9.02 6.53 11.85
N ILE A 77 -7.71 6.72 11.71
CA ILE A 77 -6.72 5.74 12.11
C ILE A 77 -5.93 6.26 13.30
N THR A 78 -5.52 5.36 14.19
CA THR A 78 -4.72 5.71 15.35
C THR A 78 -3.26 5.32 15.15
N HIS A 79 -2.38 6.01 15.86
CA HIS A 79 -0.95 5.73 15.85
C HIS A 79 -0.66 4.24 16.08
N GLY A 80 0.16 3.67 15.20
CA GLY A 80 0.56 2.28 15.29
C GLY A 80 -0.42 1.26 14.73
N MET A 81 -1.62 1.69 14.29
CA MET A 81 -2.58 0.80 13.66
C MET A 81 -2.39 0.75 12.15
N THR A 82 -2.69 -0.40 11.58
CA THR A 82 -2.68 -0.59 10.12
C THR A 82 -4.09 -0.86 9.66
N GLU A 83 -4.55 -0.06 8.70
CA GLU A 83 -5.86 -0.21 8.07
C GLU A 83 -5.70 -0.60 6.60
N LYS A 84 -6.73 -1.22 6.06
CA LYS A 84 -6.78 -1.61 4.66
C LYS A 84 -7.85 -0.82 3.94
N ILE A 85 -7.55 -0.40 2.70
CA ILE A 85 -8.51 0.26 1.84
C ILE A 85 -8.48 -0.38 0.45
N LYS A 86 -9.64 -0.50 -0.18
CA LYS A 86 -9.76 -0.98 -1.55
C LYS A 86 -9.71 0.21 -2.50
N LEU A 87 -8.72 0.21 -3.37
CA LEU A 87 -8.53 1.23 -4.39
C LEU A 87 -8.45 0.57 -5.76
N GLU A 88 -8.63 1.36 -6.81
CA GLU A 88 -8.49 0.87 -8.18
C GLU A 88 -7.02 0.74 -8.56
N ARG A 89 -6.65 -0.46 -9.00
CA ARG A 89 -5.30 -0.77 -9.44
C ARG A 89 -4.91 0.08 -10.65
N GLY A 90 -3.69 0.61 -10.61
CA GLY A 90 -3.13 1.36 -11.72
C GLY A 90 -3.54 2.82 -11.83
N ARG A 91 -4.42 3.30 -10.94
CA ARG A 91 -4.83 4.70 -10.91
C ARG A 91 -3.99 5.47 -9.90
N TRP A 92 -3.77 6.75 -10.18
CA TRP A 92 -3.04 7.62 -9.26
C TRP A 92 -3.99 8.31 -8.30
N TYR A 93 -3.61 8.33 -7.03
CA TYR A 93 -4.38 8.95 -5.96
C TYR A 93 -3.53 9.97 -5.21
N SER A 94 -4.12 11.13 -4.94
CA SER A 94 -3.56 12.04 -3.94
C SER A 94 -3.96 11.56 -2.56
N VAL A 95 -3.13 11.86 -1.56
CA VAL A 95 -3.34 11.36 -0.18
C VAL A 95 -3.38 12.55 0.76
N ALA A 96 -4.43 12.62 1.58
CA ALA A 96 -4.57 13.64 2.61
C ALA A 96 -4.60 12.98 3.99
N GLY A 97 -3.93 13.59 4.94
CA GLY A 97 -3.86 13.11 6.32
C GLY A 97 -2.68 13.75 7.05
N SER A 98 -2.75 13.75 8.37
CA SER A 98 -1.69 14.32 9.22
C SER A 98 -0.60 13.30 9.52
N GLY A 99 0.62 13.79 9.75
CA GLY A 99 1.76 12.96 10.11
C GLY A 99 2.33 12.17 8.95
N ASN A 100 3.25 11.27 9.25
CA ASN A 100 3.81 10.37 8.26
C ASN A 100 2.86 9.20 8.02
N LEU A 101 2.55 8.92 6.77
CA LEU A 101 1.69 7.80 6.39
C LEU A 101 2.52 6.81 5.58
N THR A 102 2.51 5.55 6.01
CA THR A 102 3.17 4.46 5.30
C THR A 102 2.13 3.67 4.54
N VAL A 103 2.32 3.52 3.24
CA VAL A 103 1.39 2.83 2.33
C VAL A 103 2.11 1.73 1.57
N LYS A 104 1.44 0.60 1.35
CA LYS A 104 1.98 -0.54 0.62
C LYS A 104 0.87 -1.47 0.08
N PRO A 105 1.08 -2.18 -1.05
CA PRO A 105 2.14 -1.97 -2.03
C PRO A 105 1.69 -0.93 -3.08
N VAL A 106 2.52 0.06 -3.31
CA VAL A 106 2.19 1.17 -4.23
C VAL A 106 3.42 1.63 -5.01
N ASN A 107 3.20 2.28 -6.15
CA ASN A 107 4.18 3.15 -6.77
C ASN A 107 3.95 4.57 -6.26
N VAL A 108 4.98 5.38 -6.23
CA VAL A 108 4.90 6.77 -5.75
C VAL A 108 5.47 7.71 -6.80
N ARG A 109 4.83 8.85 -6.96
CA ARG A 109 5.36 9.97 -7.75
C ARG A 109 5.11 11.29 -7.01
N VAL A 110 5.91 12.29 -7.31
CA VAL A 110 5.74 13.65 -6.79
C VAL A 110 5.35 14.55 -7.96
N GLU A 111 4.32 15.35 -7.74
CA GLU A 111 3.92 16.36 -8.71
C GLU A 111 4.19 17.78 -8.23
#